data_704b535288cbf62b3e08ac500dbed190
#
_entry.id   704b535288cbf62b3e08ac500dbed190
#
_cell.length_a   1.000
_cell.length_b   1.000
_cell.length_c   1.000
_cell.angle_alpha   90.00
_cell.angle_beta   90.00
_cell.angle_gamma   90.00
#
_symmetry.space_group_name_H-M   'P 1'
#
loop_
_entity.id
_entity.type
_entity.pdbx_description
1 polymer ?
#
loop_
_entity_poly.entity_id
_entity_poly.type
_entity_poly.pdbx_seq_one_letter_code
_entity_poly.pdbx_strand_id
1 'polypeptide(L)'
;MEPVRTLHESLETPVRHRPDVLVVGGGFAGIAAALSAARLGRRALLAERTYLLGGLGTAGLIAIYLPICDGTGRQVSFGLAEELLRLSIADHYDGIRGADWLVNRAPDRATRAKGKRFEAEYNPQLFATGVEAVLLDAGVQILYGVTAVAARLEGDRVTAVIFEGKGGRFAVAPRMVVDASGDCDIAHFAGLPTATYAPGNHLAAWYYRYGKSGYALKLMGMVDQTEEERKRNPYADLSSRSFSGLTAEELSEMTCLSHASVLRDVREQQKSDPTWEPVTLATIPQVRMTRRLVGAYTLDESEVHTPMTDSVGMVADWRRRGPVYEVPFGTLYSPACANLAVAGRCTSVTDGMWDAMRVIPCCSVTGQAAGTAAAIADDLRTLPLSVLQKKLTEAGVVLHESDLPED
;
A
#
# COMPACT_ATOMS: atom_id res chain seq x y z
N MET A 1 -1.35 -20.60 -32.73
CA MET A 1 -1.53 -20.90 -31.30
C MET A 1 -2.45 -22.10 -31.20
N GLU A 2 -2.05 -23.14 -30.47
CA GLU A 2 -2.97 -24.24 -30.16
C GLU A 2 -4.13 -23.69 -29.32
N PRO A 3 -5.36 -24.18 -29.47
CA PRO A 3 -6.49 -23.77 -28.68
C PRO A 3 -6.23 -24.06 -27.18
N VAL A 4 -6.46 -23.08 -26.32
CA VAL A 4 -6.34 -23.25 -24.88
C VAL A 4 -7.29 -24.35 -24.43
N ARG A 5 -6.76 -25.44 -23.89
CA ARG A 5 -7.54 -26.57 -23.40
C ARG A 5 -7.95 -26.25 -21.95
N THR A 6 -9.26 -26.22 -21.69
CA THR A 6 -9.80 -26.03 -20.34
C THR A 6 -9.87 -27.36 -19.61
N LEU A 7 -9.37 -27.39 -18.36
CA LEU A 7 -9.57 -28.46 -17.40
C LEU A 7 -10.71 -28.06 -16.47
N HIS A 8 -11.60 -29.02 -16.16
CA HIS A 8 -12.63 -28.84 -15.16
C HIS A 8 -12.21 -29.59 -13.89
N GLU A 9 -12.26 -28.88 -12.75
CA GLU A 9 -11.96 -29.43 -11.43
C GLU A 9 -13.19 -29.36 -10.55
N SER A 10 -13.45 -30.40 -9.74
CA SER A 10 -14.44 -30.40 -8.69
C SER A 10 -13.71 -30.58 -7.36
N LEU A 11 -13.67 -29.54 -6.55
CA LEU A 11 -12.87 -29.49 -5.32
C LEU A 11 -13.74 -29.26 -4.09
N GLU A 12 -13.52 -30.06 -3.06
CA GLU A 12 -14.00 -29.77 -1.70
C GLU A 12 -12.96 -28.93 -0.97
N THR A 13 -13.34 -27.73 -0.55
CA THR A 13 -12.43 -26.77 0.10
C THR A 13 -12.80 -26.62 1.57
N PRO A 14 -11.96 -27.10 2.51
CA PRO A 14 -12.26 -26.99 3.94
C PRO A 14 -12.20 -25.55 4.44
N VAL A 15 -13.19 -25.12 5.23
CA VAL A 15 -13.17 -23.81 5.91
C VAL A 15 -12.34 -23.94 7.18
N ARG A 16 -11.15 -23.33 7.19
CA ARG A 16 -10.21 -23.42 8.33
C ARG A 16 -10.32 -22.25 9.31
N HIS A 17 -10.71 -21.06 8.85
CA HIS A 17 -10.77 -19.87 9.69
C HIS A 17 -12.09 -19.12 9.53
N ARG A 18 -12.53 -18.47 10.62
CA ARG A 18 -13.74 -17.64 10.68
C ARG A 18 -13.46 -16.36 11.47
N PRO A 19 -12.62 -15.44 10.95
CA PRO A 19 -12.35 -14.19 11.62
C PRO A 19 -13.54 -13.23 11.53
N ASP A 20 -13.54 -12.21 12.40
CA ASP A 20 -14.46 -11.09 12.25
C ASP A 20 -14.07 -10.22 11.05
N VAL A 21 -12.76 -9.98 10.88
CA VAL A 21 -12.20 -9.24 9.75
C VAL A 21 -11.07 -10.04 9.12
N LEU A 22 -11.22 -10.37 7.84
CA LEU A 22 -10.15 -10.89 7.00
C LEU A 22 -9.50 -9.74 6.23
N VAL A 23 -8.20 -9.57 6.37
CA VAL A 23 -7.41 -8.65 5.56
C VAL A 23 -6.54 -9.46 4.60
N VAL A 24 -6.63 -9.19 3.30
CA VAL A 24 -5.86 -9.88 2.26
C VAL A 24 -4.80 -8.96 1.72
N GLY A 25 -3.52 -9.33 1.95
CA GLY A 25 -2.35 -8.56 1.61
C GLY A 25 -1.74 -7.83 2.82
N GLY A 26 -0.49 -8.13 3.15
CA GLY A 26 0.27 -7.59 4.28
C GLY A 26 1.12 -6.36 3.92
N GLY A 27 0.73 -5.58 2.89
CA GLY A 27 1.32 -4.28 2.61
C GLY A 27 0.91 -3.22 3.65
N PHE A 28 1.39 -1.97 3.53
CA PHE A 28 1.06 -0.90 4.48
C PHE A 28 -0.44 -0.70 4.70
N ALA A 29 -1.25 -0.81 3.64
CA ALA A 29 -2.71 -0.73 3.76
C ALA A 29 -3.29 -1.88 4.59
N GLY A 30 -2.85 -3.11 4.33
CA GLY A 30 -3.31 -4.28 5.09
C GLY A 30 -2.85 -4.28 6.54
N ILE A 31 -1.61 -3.84 6.80
CA ILE A 31 -1.09 -3.62 8.16
C ILE A 31 -2.00 -2.64 8.91
N ALA A 32 -2.26 -1.47 8.33
CA ALA A 32 -3.11 -0.47 8.94
C ALA A 32 -4.56 -0.97 9.15
N ALA A 33 -5.11 -1.72 8.19
CA ALA A 33 -6.44 -2.29 8.31
C ALA A 33 -6.55 -3.35 9.42
N ALA A 34 -5.59 -4.28 9.48
CA ALA A 34 -5.57 -5.33 10.49
C ALA A 34 -5.39 -4.76 11.90
N LEU A 35 -4.48 -3.79 12.04
CA LEU A 35 -4.21 -3.12 13.31
C LEU A 35 -5.43 -2.33 13.81
N SER A 36 -6.11 -1.60 12.91
CA SER A 36 -7.33 -0.86 13.25
C SER A 36 -8.45 -1.79 13.70
N ALA A 37 -8.66 -2.90 13.00
CA ALA A 37 -9.69 -3.88 13.36
C ALA A 37 -9.40 -4.55 14.71
N ALA A 38 -8.14 -4.95 14.95
CA ALA A 38 -7.73 -5.58 16.20
C ALA A 38 -7.84 -4.63 17.39
N ARG A 39 -7.42 -3.36 17.25
CA ARG A 39 -7.53 -2.32 18.30
C ARG A 39 -8.98 -1.99 18.67
N LEU A 40 -9.93 -2.27 17.77
CA LEU A 40 -11.36 -2.18 18.03
C LEU A 40 -11.96 -3.51 18.56
N GLY A 41 -11.12 -4.44 18.99
CA GLY A 41 -11.51 -5.70 19.65
C GLY A 41 -12.02 -6.78 18.68
N ARG A 42 -11.75 -6.69 17.38
CA ARG A 42 -12.15 -7.71 16.41
C ARG A 42 -11.05 -8.75 16.23
N ARG A 43 -11.46 -10.00 16.01
CA ARG A 43 -10.55 -11.08 15.62
C ARG A 43 -10.14 -10.84 14.17
N ALA A 44 -8.95 -10.23 14.00
CA ALA A 44 -8.40 -9.93 12.69
C ALA A 44 -7.47 -11.05 12.22
N LEU A 45 -7.64 -11.50 10.98
CA LEU A 45 -6.75 -12.40 10.27
C LEU A 45 -6.12 -11.67 9.09
N LEU A 46 -4.82 -11.55 9.07
CA LEU A 46 -4.03 -10.98 7.96
C LEU A 46 -3.40 -12.11 7.16
N ALA A 47 -3.76 -12.21 5.87
CA ALA A 47 -3.22 -13.19 4.93
C ALA A 47 -2.23 -12.54 3.97
N GLU A 48 -0.98 -13.02 3.95
CA GLU A 48 0.10 -12.49 3.12
C GLU A 48 0.73 -13.60 2.26
N ARG A 49 0.95 -13.31 0.98
CA ARG A 49 1.52 -14.28 0.01
C ARG A 49 3.01 -14.51 0.18
N THR A 50 3.73 -13.51 0.70
CA THR A 50 5.17 -13.62 0.99
C THR A 50 5.40 -14.02 2.45
N TYR A 51 6.66 -14.01 2.89
CA TYR A 51 7.06 -14.24 4.29
C TYR A 51 7.60 -12.96 4.92
N LEU A 52 7.20 -11.80 4.40
CA LEU A 52 7.64 -10.49 4.88
C LEU A 52 6.49 -9.49 4.76
N LEU A 53 6.16 -8.78 5.85
CA LEU A 53 5.17 -7.71 5.83
C LEU A 53 5.73 -6.43 5.20
N GLY A 54 4.84 -5.52 4.78
CA GLY A 54 5.15 -4.23 4.16
C GLY A 54 5.02 -4.22 2.63
N GLY A 55 4.88 -5.39 1.99
CA GLY A 55 4.64 -5.52 0.55
C GLY A 55 5.72 -4.81 -0.30
N LEU A 56 5.31 -3.88 -1.19
CA LEU A 56 6.26 -3.13 -2.02
C LEU A 56 7.26 -2.31 -1.20
N GLY A 57 6.89 -1.84 -0.01
CA GLY A 57 7.77 -1.07 0.87
C GLY A 57 8.88 -1.90 1.53
N THR A 58 8.79 -3.22 1.48
CA THR A 58 9.78 -4.14 2.06
C THR A 58 10.27 -5.15 1.04
N ALA A 59 9.48 -6.16 0.71
CA ALA A 59 9.83 -7.18 -0.28
C ALA A 59 10.08 -6.59 -1.69
N GLY A 60 9.42 -5.48 -2.03
CA GLY A 60 9.63 -4.75 -3.29
C GLY A 60 10.73 -3.68 -3.24
N LEU A 61 11.36 -3.44 -2.07
CA LEU A 61 12.42 -2.45 -1.85
C LEU A 61 12.06 -1.01 -2.20
N ILE A 62 10.78 -0.65 -2.24
CA ILE A 62 10.34 0.75 -2.32
C ILE A 62 10.35 1.33 -0.91
N ALA A 63 11.54 1.36 -0.31
CA ALA A 63 11.77 1.64 1.12
C ALA A 63 11.93 3.15 1.37
N ILE A 64 11.05 3.95 0.79
CA ILE A 64 10.98 5.40 0.99
C ILE A 64 9.56 5.71 1.46
N TYR A 65 9.44 6.14 2.71
CA TYR A 65 8.19 6.68 3.23
C TYR A 65 8.05 8.10 2.71
N LEU A 66 7.20 8.30 1.70
CA LEU A 66 6.95 9.62 1.13
C LEU A 66 6.27 10.54 2.16
N PRO A 67 6.34 11.88 1.96
CA PRO A 67 5.90 12.83 2.97
C PRO A 67 4.45 12.67 3.40
N ILE A 68 4.18 12.78 4.70
CA ILE A 68 2.83 12.94 5.27
C ILE A 68 2.40 14.41 5.32
N CYS A 69 3.18 15.32 4.73
CA CYS A 69 2.91 16.75 4.65
C CYS A 69 2.56 17.18 3.21
N ASP A 70 2.02 18.38 3.08
CA ASP A 70 1.60 19.00 1.81
C ASP A 70 2.76 19.57 0.96
N GLY A 71 4.01 19.27 1.31
CA GLY A 71 5.20 19.80 0.64
C GLY A 71 5.54 21.25 1.04
N THR A 72 4.68 21.95 1.80
CA THR A 72 4.98 23.25 2.43
C THR A 72 5.38 23.10 3.90
N GLY A 73 5.35 21.88 4.40
CA GLY A 73 5.73 21.49 5.75
C GLY A 73 4.56 21.32 6.71
N ARG A 74 3.34 21.58 6.29
CA ARG A 74 2.13 21.31 7.08
C ARG A 74 1.79 19.82 7.00
N GLN A 75 1.69 19.16 8.15
CA GLN A 75 1.27 17.76 8.20
C GLN A 75 -0.21 17.65 7.78
N VAL A 76 -0.51 16.64 6.96
CA VAL A 76 -1.83 16.38 6.39
C VAL A 76 -2.35 15.00 6.78
N SER A 77 -1.49 13.97 6.70
CA SER A 77 -1.87 12.61 7.07
C SER A 77 -1.47 12.30 8.51
N PHE A 78 -2.40 11.74 9.27
CA PHE A 78 -2.30 11.48 10.71
C PHE A 78 -2.65 10.02 11.03
N GLY A 79 -2.79 9.69 12.31
CA GLY A 79 -3.15 8.35 12.76
C GLY A 79 -2.11 7.32 12.38
N LEU A 80 -2.52 6.19 11.79
CA LEU A 80 -1.59 5.13 11.43
C LEU A 80 -0.60 5.52 10.33
N ALA A 81 -0.88 6.53 9.52
CA ALA A 81 0.11 7.04 8.55
C ALA A 81 1.33 7.63 9.28
N GLU A 82 1.14 8.35 10.37
CA GLU A 82 2.22 8.87 11.20
C GLU A 82 2.85 7.77 12.06
N GLU A 83 2.04 6.91 12.68
CA GLU A 83 2.55 5.82 13.54
C GLU A 83 3.47 4.87 12.77
N LEU A 84 3.09 4.46 11.57
CA LEU A 84 3.91 3.58 10.74
C LEU A 84 5.18 4.28 10.20
N LEU A 85 5.12 5.58 9.93
CA LEU A 85 6.31 6.35 9.62
C LEU A 85 7.28 6.37 10.82
N ARG A 86 6.79 6.64 12.04
CA ARG A 86 7.60 6.61 13.26
C ARG A 86 8.22 5.24 13.49
N LEU A 87 7.43 4.17 13.30
CA LEU A 87 7.93 2.79 13.42
C LEU A 87 9.01 2.48 12.38
N SER A 88 8.87 3.00 11.15
CA SER A 88 9.83 2.72 10.06
C SER A 88 11.24 3.27 10.33
N ILE A 89 11.37 4.26 11.22
CA ILE A 89 12.63 4.91 11.55
C ILE A 89 13.07 4.73 13.01
N ALA A 90 12.27 4.05 13.85
CA ALA A 90 12.49 3.97 15.30
C ALA A 90 13.83 3.35 15.67
N ASP A 91 14.22 2.28 14.98
CA ASP A 91 15.41 1.47 15.29
C ASP A 91 16.57 1.70 14.30
N HIS A 92 16.50 2.74 13.52
CA HIS A 92 17.53 3.02 12.53
C HIS A 92 18.77 3.64 13.18
N TYR A 93 19.94 3.03 12.94
CA TYR A 93 21.17 3.30 13.69
C TYR A 93 21.87 4.64 13.37
N ASP A 94 21.59 5.27 12.22
CA ASP A 94 22.31 6.47 11.76
C ASP A 94 21.48 7.76 11.77
N GLY A 95 20.38 7.78 12.53
CA GLY A 95 19.61 8.99 12.77
C GLY A 95 19.08 9.64 11.50
N ILE A 96 18.37 8.86 10.74
CA ILE A 96 17.90 9.21 9.41
C ILE A 96 17.26 10.59 9.29
N ARG A 97 17.35 11.10 8.07
CA ARG A 97 16.59 12.24 7.54
C ARG A 97 15.12 12.14 7.95
N GLY A 98 14.69 13.01 8.82
CA GLY A 98 13.36 13.00 9.41
C GLY A 98 13.33 12.70 10.91
N ALA A 99 14.38 12.11 11.49
CA ALA A 99 14.49 11.96 12.95
C ALA A 99 14.44 13.34 13.66
N ASP A 100 15.00 14.37 13.06
CA ASP A 100 14.99 15.73 13.61
C ASP A 100 13.58 16.25 13.85
N TRP A 101 12.61 15.96 12.99
CA TRP A 101 11.24 16.41 13.23
C TRP A 101 10.46 15.51 14.21
N LEU A 102 10.88 14.26 14.43
CA LEU A 102 10.33 13.42 15.50
C LEU A 102 10.67 13.99 16.88
N VAL A 103 11.86 14.57 17.03
CA VAL A 103 12.37 15.16 18.27
C VAL A 103 12.01 16.63 18.39
N ASN A 104 12.17 17.39 17.33
CA ASN A 104 11.96 18.84 17.29
C ASN A 104 10.67 19.17 16.52
N ARG A 105 9.60 19.35 17.24
CA ARG A 105 8.26 19.55 16.69
C ARG A 105 8.07 20.77 15.78
N ALA A 106 9.01 21.66 15.62
CA ALA A 106 8.91 22.72 14.61
C ALA A 106 10.21 23.49 14.39
N PRO A 107 10.95 23.28 13.32
CA PRO A 107 11.57 24.41 12.67
C PRO A 107 10.46 25.36 12.17
N ASP A 108 10.74 26.65 12.12
CA ASP A 108 9.82 27.65 11.58
C ASP A 108 9.32 27.29 10.16
N ARG A 109 8.19 27.89 9.74
CA ARG A 109 7.57 27.62 8.44
C ARG A 109 8.53 27.79 7.26
N ALA A 110 9.49 28.71 7.33
CA ALA A 110 10.46 28.96 6.25
C ALA A 110 11.49 27.83 6.13
N THR A 111 11.90 27.22 7.24
CA THR A 111 12.77 26.05 7.27
C THR A 111 12.00 24.81 6.83
N ARG A 112 10.73 24.68 7.22
CA ARG A 112 9.82 23.62 6.80
C ARG A 112 9.59 23.59 5.29
N ALA A 113 9.48 24.76 4.65
CA ALA A 113 9.23 24.89 3.22
C ALA A 113 10.45 24.54 2.34
N LYS A 114 11.64 24.35 2.90
CA LYS A 114 12.89 24.14 2.14
C LYS A 114 13.25 22.68 1.88
N GLY A 115 12.52 21.70 2.43
CA GLY A 115 12.90 20.30 2.37
C GLY A 115 11.73 19.35 2.11
N LYS A 116 12.07 18.10 1.78
CA LYS A 116 11.14 16.95 1.77
C LYS A 116 10.85 16.52 3.21
N ARG A 117 10.09 17.35 3.90
CA ARG A 117 9.76 17.15 5.31
C ARG A 117 8.90 15.91 5.47
N PHE A 118 9.16 15.12 6.51
CA PHE A 118 8.46 13.87 6.79
C PHE A 118 8.63 12.79 5.72
N GLU A 119 9.67 12.86 4.91
CA GLU A 119 10.13 11.79 4.06
C GLU A 119 11.25 11.03 4.77
N ALA A 120 11.20 9.70 4.74
CA ALA A 120 12.25 8.88 5.31
C ALA A 120 12.56 7.68 4.41
N GLU A 121 13.84 7.49 4.06
CA GLU A 121 14.34 6.18 3.67
C GLU A 121 14.47 5.35 4.95
N TYR A 122 14.01 4.12 4.96
CA TYR A 122 14.02 3.25 6.14
C TYR A 122 14.60 1.87 5.81
N ASN A 123 15.03 1.16 6.84
CA ASN A 123 15.46 -0.22 6.68
C ASN A 123 14.23 -1.15 6.55
N PRO A 124 13.99 -1.76 5.38
CA PRO A 124 12.81 -2.57 5.14
C PRO A 124 12.73 -3.82 6.01
N GLN A 125 13.87 -4.37 6.42
CA GLN A 125 13.93 -5.57 7.26
C GLN A 125 13.55 -5.24 8.72
N LEU A 126 14.08 -4.14 9.27
CA LEU A 126 13.71 -3.67 10.60
C LEU A 126 12.24 -3.28 10.67
N PHE A 127 11.73 -2.57 9.66
CA PHE A 127 10.31 -2.23 9.61
C PHE A 127 9.43 -3.49 9.59
N ALA A 128 9.75 -4.47 8.74
CA ALA A 128 8.95 -5.68 8.61
C ALA A 128 8.87 -6.48 9.91
N THR A 129 10.00 -6.64 10.61
CA THR A 129 10.04 -7.35 11.89
C THR A 129 9.40 -6.55 13.01
N GLY A 130 9.60 -5.23 13.04
CA GLY A 130 9.00 -4.35 14.04
C GLY A 130 7.47 -4.29 13.92
N VAL A 131 6.94 -4.17 12.70
CA VAL A 131 5.49 -4.14 12.48
C VAL A 131 4.82 -5.49 12.73
N GLU A 132 5.52 -6.60 12.48
CA GLU A 132 5.04 -7.93 12.84
C GLU A 132 4.81 -8.05 14.35
N ALA A 133 5.78 -7.59 15.16
CA ALA A 133 5.65 -7.56 16.61
C ALA A 133 4.43 -6.72 17.04
N VAL A 134 4.25 -5.52 16.48
CA VAL A 134 3.11 -4.63 16.79
C VAL A 134 1.77 -5.29 16.45
N LEU A 135 1.68 -6.01 15.33
CA LEU A 135 0.45 -6.72 14.94
C LEU A 135 0.15 -7.90 15.88
N LEU A 136 1.17 -8.69 16.22
CA LEU A 136 1.03 -9.82 17.16
C LEU A 136 0.62 -9.34 18.55
N ASP A 137 1.22 -8.27 19.06
CA ASP A 137 0.86 -7.64 20.34
C ASP A 137 -0.58 -7.12 20.36
N ALA A 138 -1.07 -6.64 19.20
CA ALA A 138 -2.48 -6.26 19.03
C ALA A 138 -3.44 -7.46 18.89
N GLY A 139 -2.94 -8.70 18.86
CA GLY A 139 -3.74 -9.91 18.73
C GLY A 139 -4.15 -10.25 17.29
N VAL A 140 -3.48 -9.69 16.28
CA VAL A 140 -3.72 -10.06 14.88
C VAL A 140 -3.16 -11.45 14.61
N GLN A 141 -3.96 -12.33 14.04
CA GLN A 141 -3.48 -13.59 13.49
C GLN A 141 -2.87 -13.35 12.11
N ILE A 142 -1.65 -13.82 11.87
CA ILE A 142 -0.95 -13.67 10.58
C ILE A 142 -0.82 -15.04 9.93
N LEU A 143 -1.17 -15.12 8.64
CA LEU A 143 -0.91 -16.27 7.77
C LEU A 143 0.02 -15.85 6.65
N TYR A 144 1.24 -16.36 6.65
CA TYR A 144 2.22 -16.19 5.59
C TYR A 144 2.18 -17.31 4.54
N GLY A 145 2.67 -17.01 3.35
CA GLY A 145 2.81 -17.98 2.26
C GLY A 145 1.46 -18.50 1.76
N VAL A 146 0.42 -17.67 1.80
CA VAL A 146 -0.92 -18.01 1.37
C VAL A 146 -1.40 -17.04 0.30
N THR A 147 -1.79 -17.55 -0.86
CA THR A 147 -2.28 -16.77 -1.99
C THR A 147 -3.79 -16.94 -2.12
N ALA A 148 -4.52 -15.83 -2.14
CA ALA A 148 -5.94 -15.84 -2.47
C ALA A 148 -6.10 -16.19 -3.96
N VAL A 149 -6.97 -17.15 -4.26
CA VAL A 149 -7.18 -17.67 -5.62
C VAL A 149 -8.62 -17.57 -6.10
N ALA A 150 -9.57 -17.33 -5.18
CA ALA A 150 -10.98 -17.10 -5.50
C ALA A 150 -11.70 -16.43 -4.33
N ALA A 151 -12.84 -15.81 -4.61
CA ALA A 151 -13.80 -15.35 -3.62
C ALA A 151 -15.20 -15.89 -3.99
N ARG A 152 -15.97 -16.25 -2.98
CA ARG A 152 -17.35 -16.68 -3.15
C ARG A 152 -18.28 -15.56 -2.73
N LEU A 153 -19.03 -15.05 -3.68
CA LEU A 153 -20.09 -14.07 -3.47
C LEU A 153 -21.44 -14.82 -3.42
N GLU A 154 -22.23 -14.61 -2.37
CA GLU A 154 -23.60 -15.10 -2.25
C GLU A 154 -24.51 -13.91 -1.97
N GLY A 155 -25.44 -13.67 -2.89
CA GLY A 155 -26.19 -12.42 -2.90
C GLY A 155 -25.25 -11.23 -3.07
N ASP A 156 -25.19 -10.38 -2.06
CA ASP A 156 -24.33 -9.18 -2.02
C ASP A 156 -23.19 -9.28 -0.99
N ARG A 157 -22.84 -10.51 -0.57
CA ARG A 157 -21.80 -10.72 0.47
C ARG A 157 -20.74 -11.72 0.03
N VAL A 158 -19.50 -11.39 0.28
CA VAL A 158 -18.39 -12.35 0.22
C VAL A 158 -18.51 -13.28 1.42
N THR A 159 -18.88 -14.54 1.16
CA THR A 159 -19.08 -15.58 2.20
C THR A 159 -17.80 -16.38 2.46
N ALA A 160 -16.90 -16.46 1.50
CA ALA A 160 -15.59 -17.09 1.65
C ALA A 160 -14.55 -16.50 0.71
N VAL A 161 -13.30 -16.46 1.17
CA VAL A 161 -12.11 -16.26 0.34
C VAL A 161 -11.31 -17.55 0.36
N ILE A 162 -10.91 -18.02 -0.82
CA ILE A 162 -10.20 -19.29 -1.00
C ILE A 162 -8.72 -19.00 -1.20
N PHE A 163 -7.92 -19.72 -0.43
CA PHE A 163 -6.47 -19.61 -0.43
C PHE A 163 -5.80 -20.91 -0.81
N GLU A 164 -4.62 -20.79 -1.38
CA GLU A 164 -3.65 -21.86 -1.55
C GLU A 164 -2.37 -21.53 -0.78
N GLY A 165 -1.83 -22.51 -0.12
CA GLY A 165 -0.61 -22.41 0.65
C GLY A 165 0.00 -23.78 0.91
N LYS A 166 1.07 -23.82 1.72
CA LYS A 166 1.65 -25.11 2.11
C LYS A 166 0.62 -25.90 2.93
N GLY A 167 0.33 -27.11 2.52
CA GLY A 167 -0.74 -27.92 3.11
C GLY A 167 -2.06 -27.89 2.32
N GLY A 168 -2.05 -27.25 1.15
CA GLY A 168 -3.13 -27.31 0.16
C GLY A 168 -4.13 -26.14 0.25
N ARG A 169 -5.26 -26.35 -0.41
CA ARG A 169 -6.34 -25.38 -0.58
C ARG A 169 -7.24 -25.34 0.66
N PHE A 170 -7.65 -24.14 1.06
CA PHE A 170 -8.58 -23.91 2.16
C PHE A 170 -9.37 -22.63 1.97
N ALA A 171 -10.48 -22.50 2.69
CA ALA A 171 -11.29 -21.29 2.70
C ALA A 171 -11.24 -20.60 4.07
N VAL A 172 -11.36 -19.28 4.03
CA VAL A 172 -11.63 -18.42 5.17
C VAL A 172 -13.04 -17.85 4.99
N ALA A 173 -13.91 -18.00 6.00
CA ALA A 173 -15.29 -17.49 5.99
C ALA A 173 -15.39 -16.29 6.97
N PRO A 174 -15.11 -15.06 6.53
CA PRO A 174 -15.10 -13.89 7.39
C PRO A 174 -16.48 -13.24 7.52
N ARG A 175 -16.66 -12.40 8.54
CA ARG A 175 -17.80 -11.48 8.60
C ARG A 175 -17.59 -10.30 7.63
N MET A 176 -16.40 -9.72 7.63
CA MET A 176 -15.99 -8.61 6.78
C MET A 176 -14.64 -8.92 6.10
N VAL A 177 -14.43 -8.36 4.92
CA VAL A 177 -13.20 -8.50 4.14
C VAL A 177 -12.61 -7.11 3.87
N VAL A 178 -11.29 -6.98 3.99
CA VAL A 178 -10.53 -5.84 3.45
C VAL A 178 -9.58 -6.37 2.38
N ASP A 179 -9.81 -5.98 1.13
CA ASP A 179 -8.90 -6.24 0.01
C ASP A 179 -7.79 -5.19 0.01
N ALA A 180 -6.65 -5.57 0.54
CA ALA A 180 -5.40 -4.82 0.54
C ALA A 180 -4.32 -5.53 -0.30
N SER A 181 -4.73 -6.39 -1.24
CA SER A 181 -3.83 -7.17 -2.12
C SER A 181 -2.91 -6.29 -2.97
N GLY A 182 -3.32 -5.03 -3.17
CA GLY A 182 -2.64 -4.06 -4.03
C GLY A 182 -3.02 -4.20 -5.51
N ASP A 183 -3.66 -5.31 -5.86
CA ASP A 183 -4.08 -5.64 -7.22
C ASP A 183 -5.61 -5.81 -7.32
N CYS A 184 -6.35 -5.48 -6.23
CA CYS A 184 -7.81 -5.58 -6.12
C CYS A 184 -8.33 -6.98 -6.45
N ASP A 185 -7.60 -8.01 -5.98
CA ASP A 185 -7.84 -9.40 -6.38
C ASP A 185 -9.15 -9.94 -5.82
N ILE A 186 -9.49 -9.61 -4.55
CA ILE A 186 -10.68 -10.15 -3.93
C ILE A 186 -11.94 -9.55 -4.54
N ALA A 187 -11.94 -8.24 -4.79
CA ALA A 187 -13.05 -7.59 -5.50
C ALA A 187 -13.21 -8.16 -6.91
N HIS A 188 -12.11 -8.40 -7.63
CA HIS A 188 -12.13 -9.01 -8.95
C HIS A 188 -12.66 -10.45 -8.91
N PHE A 189 -12.19 -11.29 -7.98
CA PHE A 189 -12.66 -12.68 -7.82
C PHE A 189 -14.13 -12.74 -7.41
N ALA A 190 -14.62 -11.75 -6.68
CA ALA A 190 -16.03 -11.61 -6.33
C ALA A 190 -16.89 -11.08 -7.49
N GLY A 191 -16.31 -10.75 -8.64
CA GLY A 191 -17.02 -10.22 -9.80
C GLY A 191 -17.49 -8.77 -9.64
N LEU A 192 -16.91 -8.02 -8.70
CA LEU A 192 -17.22 -6.61 -8.53
C LEU A 192 -16.61 -5.75 -9.66
N PRO A 193 -17.21 -4.59 -9.99
CA PRO A 193 -16.65 -3.69 -10.99
C PRO A 193 -15.24 -3.22 -10.62
N THR A 194 -14.29 -3.44 -11.53
CA THR A 194 -12.89 -3.01 -11.39
C THR A 194 -12.42 -2.29 -12.65
N ALA A 195 -11.42 -1.43 -12.53
CA ALA A 195 -10.74 -0.78 -13.63
C ALA A 195 -9.24 -1.06 -13.59
N THR A 196 -8.61 -1.19 -14.74
CA THR A 196 -7.17 -1.41 -14.89
C THR A 196 -6.46 -0.10 -15.20
N TYR A 197 -5.19 0.00 -14.82
CA TYR A 197 -4.37 1.17 -15.13
C TYR A 197 -3.98 1.17 -16.61
N ALA A 198 -4.61 2.04 -17.39
CA ALA A 198 -4.46 2.06 -18.85
C ALA A 198 -3.03 2.34 -19.34
N PRO A 199 -2.24 3.27 -18.72
CA PRO A 199 -0.86 3.53 -19.18
C PRO A 199 0.11 2.35 -18.96
N GLY A 200 -0.20 1.44 -18.04
CA GLY A 200 0.70 0.36 -17.62
C GLY A 200 1.88 0.83 -16.77
N ASN A 201 2.68 -0.10 -16.28
CA ASN A 201 3.81 0.14 -15.39
C ASN A 201 5.12 0.15 -16.14
N HIS A 202 5.98 1.12 -15.85
CA HIS A 202 7.38 1.11 -16.27
C HIS A 202 8.20 0.16 -15.41
N LEU A 203 9.28 -0.40 -15.99
CA LEU A 203 10.16 -1.31 -15.27
C LEU A 203 10.98 -0.56 -14.22
N ALA A 204 11.01 -1.09 -13.02
CA ALA A 204 11.90 -0.68 -11.94
C ALA A 204 12.83 -1.83 -11.55
N ALA A 205 14.04 -1.50 -11.10
CA ALA A 205 15.05 -2.48 -10.69
C ALA A 205 15.86 -1.94 -9.49
N TRP A 206 15.17 -1.58 -8.41
CA TRP A 206 15.82 -1.08 -7.20
C TRP A 206 16.43 -2.24 -6.43
N TYR A 207 17.63 -2.01 -5.88
CA TYR A 207 18.31 -3.00 -5.06
C TYR A 207 19.18 -2.32 -4.00
N TYR A 208 19.41 -2.99 -2.88
CA TYR A 208 20.42 -2.55 -1.92
C TYR A 208 21.79 -3.05 -2.36
N ARG A 209 22.76 -2.17 -2.27
CA ARG A 209 24.14 -2.43 -2.64
C ARG A 209 25.09 -2.16 -1.45
N TYR A 210 26.24 -2.80 -1.47
CA TYR A 210 27.43 -2.45 -0.71
C TYR A 210 28.52 -2.00 -1.67
N GLY A 211 29.41 -1.11 -1.23
CA GLY A 211 30.55 -0.60 -1.98
C GLY A 211 31.44 0.28 -1.09
N LYS A 212 32.42 0.95 -1.65
CA LYS A 212 33.33 1.87 -0.91
C LYS A 212 32.59 2.93 -0.09
N SER A 213 31.43 3.39 -0.55
CA SER A 213 30.58 4.35 0.15
C SER A 213 29.61 3.69 1.15
N GLY A 214 29.81 2.40 1.49
CA GLY A 214 28.96 1.66 2.41
C GLY A 214 27.69 1.13 1.76
N TYR A 215 26.70 0.84 2.61
CA TYR A 215 25.40 0.29 2.26
C TYR A 215 24.45 1.42 1.79
N ALA A 216 23.72 1.21 0.69
CA ALA A 216 22.71 2.16 0.22
C ALA A 216 21.70 1.53 -0.74
N LEU A 217 20.53 2.13 -0.85
CA LEU A 217 19.54 1.82 -1.87
C LEU A 217 19.97 2.42 -3.21
N LYS A 218 20.02 1.59 -4.25
CA LYS A 218 20.24 2.00 -5.63
C LYS A 218 18.91 2.01 -6.37
N LEU A 219 18.53 3.18 -6.86
CA LEU A 219 17.31 3.36 -7.63
C LEU A 219 17.62 3.24 -9.12
N MET A 220 16.83 2.44 -9.86
CA MET A 220 16.97 2.25 -11.30
C MET A 220 15.60 2.11 -11.97
N GLY A 221 15.45 2.68 -13.15
CA GLY A 221 14.20 2.65 -13.90
C GLY A 221 13.15 3.58 -13.31
N MET A 222 11.92 3.09 -13.12
CA MET A 222 10.87 3.90 -12.51
C MET A 222 11.24 4.28 -11.07
N VAL A 223 11.37 5.58 -10.84
CA VAL A 223 11.69 6.18 -9.55
C VAL A 223 10.59 7.17 -9.19
N ASP A 224 10.23 7.21 -7.91
CA ASP A 224 9.28 8.19 -7.40
C ASP A 224 9.97 9.57 -7.35
N GLN A 225 9.69 10.39 -8.35
CA GLN A 225 10.22 11.74 -8.50
C GLN A 225 9.07 12.71 -8.58
N THR A 226 9.24 13.88 -7.95
CA THR A 226 8.37 15.03 -8.20
C THR A 226 8.47 15.47 -9.67
N GLU A 227 7.49 16.22 -10.15
CA GLU A 227 7.54 16.78 -11.50
C GLU A 227 8.79 17.64 -11.73
N GLU A 228 9.22 18.38 -10.71
CA GLU A 228 10.43 19.22 -10.78
C GLU A 228 11.72 18.38 -10.85
N GLU A 229 11.79 17.31 -10.07
CA GLU A 229 12.95 16.40 -10.10
C GLU A 229 13.05 15.67 -11.43
N ARG A 230 11.93 15.21 -11.98
CA ARG A 230 11.88 14.55 -13.29
C ARG A 230 12.35 15.46 -14.44
N LYS A 231 12.01 16.73 -14.39
CA LYS A 231 12.48 17.72 -15.36
C LYS A 231 13.99 17.97 -15.27
N ARG A 232 14.57 17.92 -14.07
CA ARG A 232 16.01 18.16 -13.85
C ARG A 232 16.88 16.95 -14.15
N ASN A 233 16.45 15.77 -13.73
CA ASN A 233 17.22 14.53 -13.82
C ASN A 233 16.29 13.33 -13.95
N PRO A 234 15.71 13.08 -15.13
CA PRO A 234 14.86 11.92 -15.36
C PRO A 234 15.68 10.63 -15.29
N TYR A 235 15.17 9.64 -14.59
CA TYR A 235 15.76 8.30 -14.65
C TYR A 235 15.50 7.66 -16.01
N ALA A 236 16.51 6.94 -16.50
CA ALA A 236 16.40 6.24 -17.78
C ALA A 236 15.44 5.06 -17.68
N ASP A 237 14.61 4.88 -18.69
CA ASP A 237 13.77 3.72 -18.82
C ASP A 237 14.60 2.45 -19.01
N LEU A 238 14.26 1.39 -18.28
CA LEU A 238 14.91 0.08 -18.37
C LEU A 238 14.23 -0.83 -19.40
N SER A 239 13.06 -0.46 -19.89
CA SER A 239 12.28 -1.18 -20.90
C SER A 239 11.61 -0.19 -21.84
N SER A 240 11.51 -0.55 -23.12
CA SER A 240 10.80 0.22 -24.14
C SER A 240 9.27 0.02 -24.09
N ARG A 241 8.77 -0.92 -23.29
CA ARG A 241 7.34 -1.16 -23.11
C ARG A 241 6.91 -1.00 -21.64
N SER A 242 5.63 -0.72 -21.45
CA SER A 242 4.94 -0.81 -20.17
C SER A 242 4.27 -2.18 -19.98
N PHE A 243 3.90 -2.50 -18.74
CA PHE A 243 3.36 -3.78 -18.30
C PHE A 243 2.05 -3.57 -17.54
N SER A 244 1.06 -4.43 -17.75
CA SER A 244 -0.16 -4.43 -16.95
C SER A 244 0.11 -4.86 -15.50
N GLY A 245 1.04 -5.80 -15.32
CA GLY A 245 1.36 -6.42 -14.04
C GLY A 245 0.28 -7.37 -13.52
N LEU A 246 -0.61 -7.85 -14.39
CA LEU A 246 -1.78 -8.66 -14.05
C LEU A 246 -1.66 -10.13 -14.47
N THR A 247 -0.62 -10.51 -15.20
CA THR A 247 -0.39 -11.89 -15.62
C THR A 247 0.92 -12.44 -15.10
N ALA A 248 0.99 -13.74 -14.87
CA ALA A 248 2.20 -14.41 -14.40
C ALA A 248 3.36 -14.25 -15.39
N GLU A 249 3.06 -14.26 -16.69
CA GLU A 249 4.02 -14.09 -17.77
C GLU A 249 4.66 -12.70 -17.72
N GLU A 250 3.85 -11.64 -17.61
CA GLU A 250 4.37 -10.25 -17.49
C GLU A 250 5.19 -10.07 -16.22
N LEU A 251 4.71 -10.57 -15.07
CA LEU A 251 5.43 -10.48 -13.81
C LEU A 251 6.76 -11.23 -13.85
N SER A 252 6.81 -12.38 -14.52
CA SER A 252 8.04 -13.15 -14.74
C SER A 252 9.00 -12.38 -15.64
N GLU A 253 8.52 -11.82 -16.75
CA GLU A 253 9.33 -11.00 -17.65
C GLU A 253 9.90 -9.78 -16.92
N MET A 254 9.06 -9.02 -16.18
CA MET A 254 9.50 -7.87 -15.39
C MET A 254 10.60 -8.25 -14.39
N THR A 255 10.44 -9.38 -13.70
CA THR A 255 11.43 -9.88 -12.75
C THR A 255 12.76 -10.20 -13.44
N CYS A 256 12.72 -10.94 -14.55
CA CYS A 256 13.94 -11.29 -15.31
C CYS A 256 14.65 -10.04 -15.87
N LEU A 257 13.91 -9.07 -16.40
CA LEU A 257 14.45 -7.82 -16.92
C LEU A 257 15.04 -6.96 -15.79
N SER A 258 14.39 -6.92 -14.62
CA SER A 258 14.89 -6.24 -13.44
C SER A 258 16.23 -6.85 -12.99
N HIS A 259 16.31 -8.16 -12.82
CA HIS A 259 17.53 -8.86 -12.44
C HIS A 259 18.66 -8.67 -13.46
N ALA A 260 18.35 -8.74 -14.76
CA ALA A 260 19.33 -8.48 -15.82
C ALA A 260 19.85 -7.03 -15.78
N SER A 261 18.98 -6.07 -15.44
CA SER A 261 19.37 -4.66 -15.29
C SER A 261 20.28 -4.47 -14.08
N VAL A 262 19.95 -5.07 -12.93
CA VAL A 262 20.82 -5.06 -11.76
C VAL A 262 22.19 -5.66 -12.06
N LEU A 263 22.24 -6.83 -12.70
CA LEU A 263 23.52 -7.49 -13.02
C LEU A 263 24.38 -6.62 -13.97
N ARG A 264 23.76 -5.94 -14.91
CA ARG A 264 24.43 -5.00 -15.83
C ARG A 264 24.99 -3.79 -15.09
N ASP A 265 24.20 -3.18 -14.19
CA ASP A 265 24.64 -2.07 -13.36
C ASP A 265 25.79 -2.48 -12.42
N VAL A 266 25.68 -3.60 -11.73
CA VAL A 266 26.74 -4.13 -10.86
C VAL A 266 28.06 -4.27 -11.61
N ARG A 267 28.05 -4.87 -12.79
CA ARG A 267 29.27 -5.04 -13.62
C ARG A 267 29.86 -3.71 -14.09
N GLU A 268 29.02 -2.72 -14.34
CA GLU A 268 29.48 -1.38 -14.71
C GLU A 268 30.11 -0.65 -13.51
N GLN A 269 29.46 -0.69 -12.35
CA GLN A 269 29.95 -0.06 -11.13
C GLN A 269 31.28 -0.70 -10.66
N GLN A 270 31.43 -2.01 -10.80
CA GLN A 270 32.65 -2.74 -10.43
C GLN A 270 33.91 -2.29 -11.21
N LYS A 271 33.76 -1.63 -12.35
CA LYS A 271 34.91 -1.06 -13.08
C LYS A 271 35.58 0.06 -12.27
N SER A 272 34.84 0.80 -11.48
CA SER A 272 35.32 1.92 -10.64
C SER A 272 35.43 1.56 -9.15
N ASP A 273 34.58 0.65 -8.68
CA ASP A 273 34.51 0.15 -7.31
C ASP A 273 34.42 -1.38 -7.31
N PRO A 274 35.56 -2.09 -7.24
CA PRO A 274 35.57 -3.55 -7.23
C PRO A 274 34.82 -4.19 -6.03
N THR A 275 34.50 -3.40 -4.99
CA THR A 275 33.73 -3.87 -3.83
C THR A 275 32.21 -3.75 -4.02
N TRP A 276 31.76 -3.21 -5.17
CA TRP A 276 30.34 -3.04 -5.46
C TRP A 276 29.64 -4.38 -5.66
N GLU A 277 28.68 -4.68 -4.81
CA GLU A 277 27.89 -5.90 -4.87
C GLU A 277 26.43 -5.67 -4.44
N PRO A 278 25.47 -6.45 -4.96
CA PRO A 278 24.10 -6.42 -4.51
C PRO A 278 23.99 -7.15 -3.16
N VAL A 279 23.34 -6.53 -2.18
CA VAL A 279 23.06 -7.12 -0.86
C VAL A 279 21.67 -7.71 -0.82
N THR A 280 20.69 -6.99 -1.38
CA THR A 280 19.29 -7.43 -1.38
C THR A 280 18.64 -7.04 -2.71
N LEU A 281 17.97 -7.99 -3.34
CA LEU A 281 17.11 -7.80 -4.51
C LEU A 281 15.65 -7.74 -4.08
N ALA A 282 14.83 -7.05 -4.88
CA ALA A 282 13.38 -7.13 -4.70
C ALA A 282 12.91 -8.57 -4.94
N THR A 283 12.17 -9.12 -3.98
CA THR A 283 11.63 -10.50 -4.04
C THR A 283 10.22 -10.57 -4.62
N ILE A 284 9.62 -9.40 -4.88
CA ILE A 284 8.38 -9.24 -5.63
C ILE A 284 8.58 -8.18 -6.71
N PRO A 285 7.93 -8.30 -7.88
CA PRO A 285 8.00 -7.28 -8.92
C PRO A 285 7.56 -5.92 -8.42
N GLN A 286 8.26 -4.87 -8.81
CA GLN A 286 7.99 -3.50 -8.38
C GLN A 286 6.85 -2.87 -9.20
N VAL A 287 5.70 -3.54 -9.25
CA VAL A 287 4.49 -3.08 -9.94
C VAL A 287 3.71 -2.13 -9.05
N ARG A 288 3.38 -0.95 -9.55
CA ARG A 288 2.77 0.10 -8.73
C ARG A 288 1.26 0.25 -8.91
N MET A 289 0.75 0.12 -10.13
CA MET A 289 -0.66 0.30 -10.47
C MET A 289 -1.11 -0.80 -11.41
N THR A 290 -2.16 -1.52 -11.04
CA THR A 290 -2.65 -2.69 -11.80
C THR A 290 -4.15 -2.62 -12.00
N ARG A 291 -4.90 -2.93 -10.94
CA ARG A 291 -6.36 -2.94 -10.90
C ARG A 291 -6.84 -2.24 -9.63
N ARG A 292 -7.94 -1.53 -9.74
CA ARG A 292 -8.62 -0.82 -8.65
C ARG A 292 -10.12 -1.08 -8.68
N LEU A 293 -10.78 -0.89 -7.56
CA LEU A 293 -12.23 -0.93 -7.48
C LEU A 293 -12.86 0.21 -8.28
N VAL A 294 -14.04 -0.02 -8.84
CA VAL A 294 -14.99 1.04 -9.18
C VAL A 294 -15.96 1.12 -8.02
N GLY A 295 -15.70 2.07 -7.11
CA GLY A 295 -16.39 2.21 -5.83
C GLY A 295 -17.69 3.00 -5.93
N ALA A 296 -18.31 3.26 -4.77
CA ALA A 296 -19.46 4.16 -4.67
C ALA A 296 -19.10 5.60 -5.06
N TYR A 297 -17.84 5.97 -4.91
CA TYR A 297 -17.23 7.21 -5.36
C TYR A 297 -15.88 6.92 -6.04
N THR A 298 -15.47 7.76 -6.98
CA THR A 298 -14.15 7.69 -7.62
C THR A 298 -13.48 9.05 -7.48
N LEU A 299 -12.45 9.16 -6.63
CA LEU A 299 -11.76 10.42 -6.37
C LEU A 299 -10.92 10.83 -7.58
N ASP A 300 -11.03 12.09 -7.97
CA ASP A 300 -10.32 12.68 -9.11
C ASP A 300 -9.28 13.72 -8.67
N GLU A 301 -8.22 13.88 -9.47
CA GLU A 301 -7.15 14.85 -9.17
C GLU A 301 -7.59 16.32 -9.25
N SER A 302 -8.76 16.62 -9.84
CA SER A 302 -9.35 17.95 -9.87
C SER A 302 -10.00 18.37 -8.54
N GLU A 303 -10.21 17.42 -7.61
CA GLU A 303 -10.89 17.67 -6.32
C GLU A 303 -9.94 18.14 -5.22
N VAL A 304 -8.90 18.87 -5.61
CA VAL A 304 -7.96 19.55 -4.69
C VAL A 304 -8.71 20.50 -3.76
N HIS A 305 -8.39 20.44 -2.45
CA HIS A 305 -8.99 21.31 -1.41
C HIS A 305 -10.53 21.28 -1.40
N THR A 306 -11.13 20.20 -1.87
CA THR A 306 -12.57 20.03 -1.89
C THR A 306 -13.03 19.32 -0.61
N PRO A 307 -13.87 19.95 0.22
CA PRO A 307 -14.39 19.30 1.41
C PRO A 307 -15.32 18.12 1.07
N MET A 308 -15.07 16.97 1.69
CA MET A 308 -15.87 15.76 1.52
C MET A 308 -16.62 15.43 2.82
N THR A 309 -17.94 15.43 2.78
CA THR A 309 -18.76 15.16 3.99
C THR A 309 -18.53 13.76 4.55
N ASP A 310 -18.13 12.81 3.70
CA ASP A 310 -17.79 11.44 4.05
C ASP A 310 -16.27 11.18 4.13
N SER A 311 -15.48 12.23 4.37
CA SER A 311 -14.03 12.10 4.51
C SER A 311 -13.66 11.10 5.61
N VAL A 312 -12.67 10.25 5.32
CA VAL A 312 -12.09 9.27 6.24
C VAL A 312 -10.62 9.56 6.55
N GLY A 313 -10.13 10.71 6.14
CA GLY A 313 -8.77 11.20 6.34
C GLY A 313 -8.29 11.97 5.13
N MET A 314 -7.07 12.47 5.21
CA MET A 314 -6.50 13.33 4.18
C MET A 314 -5.19 12.79 3.66
N VAL A 315 -4.88 13.14 2.40
CA VAL A 315 -3.63 12.84 1.73
C VAL A 315 -3.15 14.06 0.96
N ALA A 316 -1.82 14.19 0.80
CA ALA A 316 -1.23 15.22 -0.03
C ALA A 316 -0.77 14.64 -1.37
N ASP A 317 -0.67 15.49 -2.39
CA ASP A 317 -0.03 15.12 -3.64
C ASP A 317 1.50 15.22 -3.50
N TRP A 318 2.15 14.09 -3.27
CA TRP A 318 3.61 14.03 -3.12
C TRP A 318 4.39 14.55 -4.34
N ARG A 319 3.74 14.60 -5.51
CA ARG A 319 4.34 15.05 -6.79
C ARG A 319 4.45 16.58 -6.88
N ARG A 320 3.63 17.30 -6.12
CA ARG A 320 3.49 18.76 -6.14
C ARG A 320 3.36 19.31 -4.73
N ARG A 321 3.76 20.56 -4.53
CA ARG A 321 3.57 21.26 -3.26
C ARG A 321 2.19 21.90 -3.20
N GLY A 322 1.51 21.71 -2.10
CA GLY A 322 0.25 22.38 -1.75
C GLY A 322 -1.00 21.52 -1.87
N PRO A 323 -1.25 20.75 -2.95
CA PRO A 323 -2.50 20.02 -3.09
C PRO A 323 -2.74 19.02 -1.96
N VAL A 324 -3.94 19.10 -1.39
CA VAL A 324 -4.47 18.20 -0.35
C VAL A 324 -5.81 17.67 -0.83
N TYR A 325 -6.08 16.41 -0.53
CA TYR A 325 -7.34 15.74 -0.86
C TYR A 325 -7.94 15.13 0.41
N GLU A 326 -9.20 15.38 0.65
CA GLU A 326 -10.00 14.62 1.59
C GLU A 326 -10.45 13.32 0.91
N VAL A 327 -10.24 12.18 1.56
CA VAL A 327 -10.54 10.86 0.99
C VAL A 327 -11.97 10.46 1.32
N PRO A 328 -12.89 10.39 0.34
CA PRO A 328 -14.27 9.98 0.59
C PRO A 328 -14.37 8.50 0.95
N PHE A 329 -15.21 8.14 1.92
CA PHE A 329 -15.48 6.74 2.27
C PHE A 329 -15.98 5.92 1.08
N GLY A 330 -16.74 6.54 0.19
CA GLY A 330 -17.24 5.92 -1.03
C GLY A 330 -16.17 5.36 -1.97
N THR A 331 -14.90 5.76 -1.81
CA THR A 331 -13.76 5.20 -2.56
C THR A 331 -13.33 3.82 -2.09
N LEU A 332 -13.78 3.39 -0.90
CA LEU A 332 -13.32 2.19 -0.23
C LEU A 332 -14.27 1.00 -0.34
N TYR A 333 -15.47 1.15 -0.91
CA TYR A 333 -16.42 0.04 -1.07
C TYR A 333 -17.23 0.17 -2.37
N SER A 334 -17.82 -0.94 -2.81
CA SER A 334 -18.76 -0.98 -3.93
C SER A 334 -20.20 -1.09 -3.43
N PRO A 335 -21.16 -0.37 -4.01
CA PRO A 335 -22.59 -0.56 -3.71
C PRO A 335 -23.09 -1.99 -3.97
N ALA A 336 -22.38 -2.75 -4.79
CA ALA A 336 -22.73 -4.14 -5.11
C ALA A 336 -22.35 -5.16 -4.02
N CYS A 337 -21.58 -4.74 -2.99
CA CYS A 337 -21.13 -5.68 -1.95
C CYS A 337 -21.19 -5.04 -0.55
N ALA A 338 -21.88 -5.75 0.36
CA ALA A 338 -22.11 -5.27 1.72
C ALA A 338 -20.89 -5.34 2.63
N ASN A 339 -19.98 -6.31 2.42
CA ASN A 339 -18.96 -6.67 3.40
C ASN A 339 -17.53 -6.72 2.86
N LEU A 340 -17.27 -6.11 1.71
CA LEU A 340 -15.92 -5.97 1.15
C LEU A 340 -15.53 -4.50 1.08
N ALA A 341 -14.53 -4.12 1.84
CA ALA A 341 -13.81 -2.87 1.68
C ALA A 341 -12.51 -3.09 0.90
N VAL A 342 -12.02 -2.05 0.23
CA VAL A 342 -10.68 -2.03 -0.40
C VAL A 342 -9.80 -1.00 0.29
N ALA A 343 -8.47 -1.16 0.18
CA ALA A 343 -7.51 -0.20 0.71
C ALA A 343 -6.22 -0.12 -0.13
N GLY A 344 -5.49 0.98 0.05
CA GLY A 344 -4.23 1.20 -0.64
C GLY A 344 -4.40 1.37 -2.15
N ARG A 345 -3.62 0.65 -2.93
CA ARG A 345 -3.63 0.74 -4.40
C ARG A 345 -4.94 0.28 -5.05
N CYS A 346 -5.80 -0.42 -4.28
CA CYS A 346 -7.11 -0.89 -4.74
C CYS A 346 -8.23 0.16 -4.67
N THR A 347 -7.96 1.32 -4.04
CA THR A 347 -8.92 2.40 -3.81
C THR A 347 -9.48 2.96 -5.13
N SER A 348 -10.77 3.32 -5.15
CA SER A 348 -11.43 3.85 -6.32
C SER A 348 -11.02 5.31 -6.59
N VAL A 349 -10.16 5.49 -7.57
CA VAL A 349 -9.62 6.78 -7.98
C VAL A 349 -9.50 6.82 -9.51
N THR A 350 -9.35 8.01 -10.11
CA THR A 350 -9.01 8.11 -11.54
C THR A 350 -7.55 7.74 -11.79
N ASP A 351 -7.18 7.47 -13.03
CA ASP A 351 -5.79 7.14 -13.40
C ASP A 351 -4.81 8.27 -13.02
N GLY A 352 -5.23 9.53 -13.15
CA GLY A 352 -4.43 10.70 -12.76
C GLY A 352 -4.23 10.80 -11.24
N MET A 353 -5.27 10.48 -10.45
CA MET A 353 -5.20 10.48 -8.99
C MET A 353 -4.46 9.26 -8.43
N TRP A 354 -4.40 8.15 -9.19
CA TRP A 354 -3.85 6.89 -8.69
C TRP A 354 -2.39 6.97 -8.27
N ASP A 355 -1.57 7.69 -9.04
CA ASP A 355 -0.15 7.88 -8.70
C ASP A 355 0.04 8.63 -7.37
N ALA A 356 -0.86 9.56 -7.03
CA ALA A 356 -0.85 10.21 -5.72
C ALA A 356 -1.32 9.29 -4.60
N MET A 357 -2.34 8.45 -4.85
CA MET A 357 -2.99 7.64 -3.81
C MET A 357 -2.31 6.29 -3.50
N ARG A 358 -1.39 5.82 -4.36
CA ARG A 358 -0.72 4.52 -4.19
C ARG A 358 0.44 4.50 -3.20
N VAL A 359 0.88 5.67 -2.74
CA VAL A 359 2.08 5.80 -1.90
C VAL A 359 1.81 5.38 -0.45
N ILE A 360 2.87 5.08 0.27
CA ILE A 360 2.79 4.49 1.62
C ILE A 360 1.88 5.26 2.58
N PRO A 361 1.97 6.60 2.72
CA PRO A 361 1.06 7.35 3.59
C PRO A 361 -0.41 7.15 3.23
N CYS A 362 -0.74 7.27 1.94
CA CYS A 362 -2.11 7.11 1.45
C CYS A 362 -2.64 5.68 1.64
N CYS A 363 -1.77 4.68 1.45
CA CYS A 363 -2.09 3.29 1.76
C CYS A 363 -2.41 3.11 3.25
N SER A 364 -1.68 3.78 4.14
CA SER A 364 -1.91 3.71 5.59
C SER A 364 -3.22 4.40 6.00
N VAL A 365 -3.53 5.58 5.43
CA VAL A 365 -4.79 6.30 5.66
C VAL A 365 -6.00 5.44 5.23
N THR A 366 -5.99 4.96 3.99
CA THR A 366 -7.09 4.16 3.45
C THR A 366 -7.22 2.81 4.15
N GLY A 367 -6.09 2.21 4.55
CA GLY A 367 -6.06 0.98 5.35
C GLY A 367 -6.70 1.15 6.72
N GLN A 368 -6.33 2.23 7.43
CA GLN A 368 -6.93 2.56 8.73
C GLN A 368 -8.44 2.74 8.61
N ALA A 369 -8.90 3.47 7.60
CA ALA A 369 -10.32 3.71 7.36
C ALA A 369 -11.09 2.42 7.03
N ALA A 370 -10.57 1.60 6.11
CA ALA A 370 -11.18 0.33 5.72
C ALA A 370 -11.23 -0.66 6.88
N GLY A 371 -10.16 -0.78 7.67
CA GLY A 371 -10.11 -1.64 8.85
C GLY A 371 -11.07 -1.19 9.95
N THR A 372 -11.15 0.12 10.20
CA THR A 372 -12.11 0.71 11.14
C THR A 372 -13.54 0.45 10.71
N ALA A 373 -13.87 0.71 9.43
CA ALA A 373 -15.20 0.43 8.89
C ALA A 373 -15.56 -1.05 8.99
N ALA A 374 -14.66 -1.96 8.60
CA ALA A 374 -14.86 -3.41 8.71
C ALA A 374 -15.04 -3.88 10.16
N ALA A 375 -14.43 -3.20 11.13
CA ALA A 375 -14.59 -3.54 12.54
C ALA A 375 -15.99 -3.20 13.08
N ILE A 376 -16.60 -2.12 12.63
CA ILE A 376 -17.82 -1.59 13.22
C ILE A 376 -19.09 -1.83 12.38
N ALA A 377 -18.95 -2.06 11.07
CA ALA A 377 -20.08 -2.28 10.17
C ALA A 377 -20.52 -3.75 10.12
N ASP A 378 -21.80 -3.98 9.83
CA ASP A 378 -22.34 -5.22 9.29
C ASP A 378 -22.57 -5.11 7.78
N ASP A 379 -22.86 -3.89 7.32
CA ASP A 379 -22.99 -3.52 5.91
C ASP A 379 -22.34 -2.13 5.71
N LEU A 380 -21.33 -2.08 4.83
CA LEU A 380 -20.56 -0.86 4.55
C LEU A 380 -21.43 0.27 3.94
N ARG A 381 -22.46 -0.13 3.19
CA ARG A 381 -23.37 0.80 2.48
C ARG A 381 -24.29 1.56 3.42
N THR A 382 -24.57 0.98 4.58
CA THR A 382 -25.47 1.54 5.59
C THR A 382 -24.75 1.98 6.86
N LEU A 383 -23.42 1.92 6.86
CA LEU A 383 -22.63 2.37 8.01
C LEU A 383 -22.85 3.87 8.24
N PRO A 384 -23.33 4.28 9.43
CA PRO A 384 -23.46 5.72 9.72
C PRO A 384 -22.10 6.40 9.72
N LEU A 385 -21.91 7.35 8.81
CA LEU A 385 -20.64 8.08 8.62
C LEU A 385 -20.15 8.73 9.91
N SER A 386 -21.05 9.32 10.70
CA SER A 386 -20.69 9.93 11.98
C SER A 386 -20.08 8.95 12.98
N VAL A 387 -20.48 7.68 12.94
CA VAL A 387 -19.89 6.63 13.78
C VAL A 387 -18.48 6.27 13.30
N LEU A 388 -18.30 6.12 11.97
CA LEU A 388 -16.99 5.86 11.38
C LEU A 388 -16.03 7.02 11.64
N GLN A 389 -16.44 8.25 11.34
CA GLN A 389 -15.64 9.45 11.51
C GLN A 389 -15.24 9.67 12.97
N LYS A 390 -16.17 9.46 13.92
CA LYS A 390 -15.87 9.49 15.35
C LYS A 390 -14.77 8.48 15.72
N LYS A 391 -14.86 7.24 15.25
CA LYS A 391 -13.84 6.21 15.54
C LYS A 391 -12.49 6.55 14.95
N LEU A 392 -12.44 7.13 13.76
CA LEU A 392 -11.21 7.57 13.10
C LEU A 392 -10.59 8.74 13.88
N THR A 393 -11.39 9.72 14.30
CA THR A 393 -10.91 10.87 15.11
C THR A 393 -10.41 10.41 16.48
N GLU A 394 -11.12 9.48 17.16
CA GLU A 394 -10.65 8.85 18.40
C GLU A 394 -9.29 8.14 18.22
N ALA A 395 -9.00 7.65 17.01
CA ALA A 395 -7.73 7.02 16.64
C ALA A 395 -6.69 8.01 16.06
N GLY A 396 -6.89 9.31 16.24
CA GLY A 396 -5.94 10.36 15.87
C GLY A 396 -5.96 10.78 14.40
N VAL A 397 -6.98 10.40 13.62
CA VAL A 397 -7.13 10.86 12.23
C VAL A 397 -7.75 12.26 12.22
N VAL A 398 -7.18 13.16 11.42
CA VAL A 398 -7.79 14.43 11.05
C VAL A 398 -8.55 14.24 9.74
N LEU A 399 -9.84 14.60 9.73
CA LEU A 399 -10.74 14.27 8.62
C LEU A 399 -10.81 15.36 7.56
N HIS A 400 -10.77 16.63 7.98
CA HIS A 400 -10.97 17.76 7.09
C HIS A 400 -9.79 18.73 7.13
N GLU A 401 -9.54 19.37 6.01
CA GLU A 401 -8.47 20.36 5.90
C GLU A 401 -8.70 21.57 6.83
N SER A 402 -9.97 21.92 7.07
CA SER A 402 -10.36 22.96 8.03
C SER A 402 -9.97 22.64 9.48
N ASP A 403 -9.79 21.37 9.80
CA ASP A 403 -9.49 20.89 11.17
C ASP A 403 -7.97 20.75 11.41
N LEU A 404 -7.15 21.04 10.40
CA LEU A 404 -5.71 21.00 10.56
C LEU A 404 -5.26 22.07 11.56
N PRO A 405 -4.29 21.73 12.45
CA PRO A 405 -3.73 22.71 13.37
C PRO A 405 -3.21 23.94 12.61
N GLU A 406 -3.53 25.12 13.10
CA GLU A 406 -2.86 26.36 12.67
C GLU A 406 -1.38 26.27 13.03
N ASP A 407 -0.49 26.63 12.10
CA ASP A 407 0.97 26.56 12.26
C ASP A 407 1.51 27.62 13.23
#